data_317857fc658c08835e572a9817594528
#
_entry.id   317857fc658c08835e572a9817594528
#
_cell.length_a   1.000
_cell.length_b   1.000
_cell.length_c   1.000
_cell.angle_alpha   90.00
_cell.angle_beta   90.00
_cell.angle_gamma   90.00
#
_symmetry.space_group_name_H-M   'P 1'
#
loop_
_entity.id
_entity.type
_entity.pdbx_description
1 polymer ?
#
loop_
_entity_poly.entity_id
_entity_poly.type
_entity_poly.pdbx_seq_one_letter_code
_entity_poly.pdbx_strand_id
1 'polypeptide(L)'
;CQEGCDFIITSLGSPEETIKQAHKAGIKVFCDVTDLRFAEKVQQLGADAAIAVNSEAGGHRGNLSPEELTSQLSKALSIPVISAGGVGCRADIDRMLSYGAEGVSVGSPFIASVEAEVTDEYKQACVDYGADDIVMTQRISGTPCTVINTPYIQKIGTKESWIESVLNKNRKLKKWVKMIRFSIGMKDTENAAKKATYKTVWVAGPSIEHTKAILPVKDIIAKLVS
;
A
#
# COMPACT_ATOMS: atom_id res chain seq x y z
N CYS A 1 -1.50 21.82 -6.46
CA CYS A 1 -2.27 22.42 -7.59
C CYS A 1 -1.43 23.40 -8.44
N GLN A 2 -0.46 24.10 -7.85
CA GLN A 2 0.40 25.03 -8.61
C GLN A 2 1.43 24.30 -9.50
N GLU A 3 1.79 23.07 -9.17
CA GLU A 3 2.79 22.26 -9.89
C GLU A 3 2.22 21.51 -11.11
N GLY A 4 0.93 21.64 -11.41
CA GLY A 4 0.31 21.08 -12.60
C GLY A 4 0.18 19.54 -12.57
N CYS A 5 -0.22 18.96 -11.43
CA CYS A 5 -0.51 17.53 -11.38
C CYS A 5 -1.88 17.20 -11.99
N ASP A 6 -2.00 16.05 -12.63
CA ASP A 6 -3.24 15.59 -13.29
C ASP A 6 -4.23 14.98 -12.29
N PHE A 7 -3.72 14.32 -11.25
CA PHE A 7 -4.55 13.72 -10.20
C PHE A 7 -3.81 13.66 -8.85
N ILE A 8 -4.57 13.51 -7.79
CA ILE A 8 -4.08 13.34 -6.41
C ILE A 8 -4.62 12.02 -5.88
N ILE A 9 -3.76 11.22 -5.23
CA ILE A 9 -4.18 10.04 -4.47
C ILE A 9 -4.25 10.41 -3.00
N THR A 10 -5.37 10.07 -2.35
CA THR A 10 -5.54 10.26 -0.90
C THR A 10 -5.60 8.92 -0.20
N SER A 11 -4.86 8.82 0.90
CA SER A 11 -4.87 7.65 1.79
C SER A 11 -4.96 8.13 3.24
N LEU A 12 -5.81 7.52 4.04
CA LEU A 12 -6.05 7.85 5.44
C LEU A 12 -6.77 9.22 5.67
N GLY A 13 -7.69 9.22 6.61
CA GLY A 13 -8.47 10.40 6.97
C GLY A 13 -9.66 10.66 6.05
N SER A 14 -10.25 11.87 6.15
CA SER A 14 -11.33 12.29 5.26
C SER A 14 -10.74 13.01 4.05
N PRO A 15 -11.06 12.59 2.81
CA PRO A 15 -10.59 13.26 1.60
C PRO A 15 -11.40 14.51 1.22
N GLU A 16 -12.45 14.86 1.96
CA GLU A 16 -13.45 15.87 1.61
C GLU A 16 -12.83 17.22 1.20
N GLU A 17 -11.95 17.76 2.03
CA GLU A 17 -11.31 19.03 1.74
C GLU A 17 -10.34 18.94 0.56
N THR A 18 -9.62 17.82 0.44
CA THR A 18 -8.71 17.56 -0.70
C THR A 18 -9.50 17.51 -2.01
N ILE A 19 -10.61 16.77 -2.06
CA ILE A 19 -11.50 16.69 -3.23
C ILE A 19 -11.97 18.09 -3.62
N LYS A 20 -12.48 18.84 -2.65
CA LYS A 20 -13.03 20.18 -2.86
C LYS A 20 -11.99 21.17 -3.41
N GLN A 21 -10.76 21.13 -2.91
CA GLN A 21 -9.69 22.02 -3.38
C GLN A 21 -9.12 21.58 -4.72
N ALA A 22 -8.92 20.28 -4.93
CA ALA A 22 -8.41 19.73 -6.18
C ALA A 22 -9.37 20.02 -7.36
N HIS A 23 -10.66 19.79 -7.16
CA HIS A 23 -11.68 20.05 -8.19
C HIS A 23 -11.76 21.51 -8.60
N LYS A 24 -11.54 22.48 -7.68
CA LYS A 24 -11.44 23.90 -8.05
C LYS A 24 -10.28 24.19 -9.02
N ALA A 25 -9.25 23.35 -8.99
CA ALA A 25 -8.10 23.45 -9.90
C ALA A 25 -8.20 22.51 -11.11
N GLY A 26 -9.33 21.82 -11.30
CA GLY A 26 -9.52 20.85 -12.39
C GLY A 26 -8.74 19.53 -12.21
N ILE A 27 -8.27 19.25 -10.99
CA ILE A 27 -7.46 18.06 -10.67
C ILE A 27 -8.35 16.95 -10.14
N LYS A 28 -8.19 15.73 -10.64
CA LYS A 28 -8.92 14.53 -10.19
C LYS A 28 -8.39 14.02 -8.85
N VAL A 29 -9.27 13.38 -8.07
CA VAL A 29 -8.91 12.79 -6.79
C VAL A 29 -9.30 11.32 -6.73
N PHE A 30 -8.32 10.44 -6.55
CA PHE A 30 -8.49 9.01 -6.35
C PHE A 30 -8.31 8.69 -4.88
N CYS A 31 -9.16 7.84 -4.32
CA CYS A 31 -9.17 7.58 -2.88
C CYS A 31 -8.90 6.11 -2.58
N ASP A 32 -7.88 5.84 -1.73
CA ASP A 32 -7.63 4.51 -1.19
C ASP A 32 -8.78 4.07 -0.28
N VAL A 33 -9.33 2.90 -0.56
CA VAL A 33 -10.42 2.29 0.24
C VAL A 33 -10.14 0.81 0.48
N THR A 34 -10.58 0.31 1.64
CA THR A 34 -10.37 -1.08 2.06
C THR A 34 -11.66 -1.86 2.25
N ASP A 35 -12.81 -1.20 2.11
CA ASP A 35 -14.13 -1.81 2.22
C ASP A 35 -15.20 -0.96 1.50
N LEU A 36 -16.38 -1.55 1.32
CA LEU A 36 -17.50 -0.91 0.62
C LEU A 36 -17.98 0.38 1.29
N ARG A 37 -18.05 0.40 2.60
CA ARG A 37 -18.55 1.56 3.36
C ARG A 37 -17.70 2.81 3.11
N PHE A 38 -16.36 2.66 3.11
CA PHE A 38 -15.48 3.76 2.79
C PHE A 38 -15.56 4.15 1.32
N ALA A 39 -15.71 3.16 0.42
CA ALA A 39 -15.83 3.38 -1.01
C ALA A 39 -17.09 4.19 -1.36
N GLU A 40 -18.26 3.82 -0.82
CA GLU A 40 -19.49 4.60 -0.98
C GLU A 40 -19.36 6.01 -0.43
N LYS A 41 -18.70 6.16 0.72
CA LYS A 41 -18.46 7.47 1.33
C LYS A 41 -17.60 8.38 0.45
N VAL A 42 -16.49 7.88 -0.10
CA VAL A 42 -15.62 8.71 -0.95
C VAL A 42 -16.30 9.04 -2.27
N GLN A 43 -17.10 8.14 -2.85
CA GLN A 43 -17.95 8.45 -4.01
C GLN A 43 -18.95 9.57 -3.71
N GLN A 44 -19.64 9.51 -2.55
CA GLN A 44 -20.57 10.58 -2.14
C GLN A 44 -19.87 11.92 -1.93
N LEU A 45 -18.60 11.91 -1.53
CA LEU A 45 -17.77 13.12 -1.40
C LEU A 45 -17.25 13.64 -2.73
N GLY A 46 -17.47 12.93 -3.84
CA GLY A 46 -17.09 13.33 -5.18
C GLY A 46 -15.72 12.83 -5.64
N ALA A 47 -15.20 11.73 -5.10
CA ALA A 47 -13.99 11.12 -5.62
C ALA A 47 -14.16 10.69 -7.09
N ASP A 48 -13.11 10.84 -7.90
CA ASP A 48 -13.12 10.50 -9.33
C ASP A 48 -12.82 9.02 -9.59
N ALA A 49 -12.18 8.33 -8.64
CA ALA A 49 -11.98 6.89 -8.65
C ALA A 49 -11.77 6.35 -7.22
N ALA A 50 -12.10 5.07 -7.02
CA ALA A 50 -11.78 4.33 -5.81
C ALA A 50 -10.61 3.39 -6.07
N ILE A 51 -9.56 3.47 -5.24
CA ILE A 51 -8.44 2.52 -5.27
C ILE A 51 -8.72 1.43 -4.22
N ALA A 52 -9.06 0.24 -4.70
CA ALA A 52 -9.38 -0.93 -3.89
C ALA A 52 -8.09 -1.55 -3.32
N VAL A 53 -7.71 -1.14 -2.13
CA VAL A 53 -6.49 -1.64 -1.44
C VAL A 53 -6.82 -2.98 -0.78
N ASN A 54 -6.49 -4.07 -1.48
CA ASN A 54 -6.83 -5.43 -1.08
C ASN A 54 -5.80 -6.06 -0.13
N SER A 55 -5.99 -7.33 0.23
CA SER A 55 -5.13 -8.05 1.18
C SER A 55 -3.74 -8.42 0.64
N GLU A 56 -3.48 -8.26 -0.65
CA GLU A 56 -2.18 -8.49 -1.30
C GLU A 56 -1.38 -7.19 -1.51
N ALA A 57 -1.88 -6.05 -1.01
CA ALA A 57 -1.15 -4.78 -1.09
C ALA A 57 0.09 -4.77 -0.20
N GLY A 58 1.13 -4.09 -0.65
CA GLY A 58 2.31 -3.77 0.16
C GLY A 58 2.01 -2.62 1.12
N GLY A 59 2.53 -2.69 2.35
CA GLY A 59 2.30 -1.67 3.35
C GLY A 59 0.95 -1.82 4.07
N HIS A 60 0.29 -0.71 4.32
CA HIS A 60 -1.05 -0.72 4.92
C HIS A 60 -2.05 -1.29 3.92
N ARG A 61 -2.75 -2.32 4.31
CA ARG A 61 -3.63 -3.08 3.42
C ARG A 61 -5.01 -3.34 4.02
N GLY A 62 -5.97 -3.69 3.16
CA GLY A 62 -7.27 -4.22 3.55
C GLY A 62 -7.18 -5.69 3.99
N ASN A 63 -8.33 -6.22 4.40
CA ASN A 63 -8.48 -7.63 4.82
C ASN A 63 -9.16 -8.49 3.75
N LEU A 64 -9.87 -7.88 2.80
CA LEU A 64 -10.56 -8.58 1.73
C LEU A 64 -9.58 -8.99 0.63
N SER A 65 -9.80 -10.15 0.02
CA SER A 65 -9.03 -10.59 -1.13
C SER A 65 -9.20 -9.64 -2.33
N PRO A 66 -8.30 -9.69 -3.33
CA PRO A 66 -8.47 -8.92 -4.57
C PRO A 66 -9.83 -9.14 -5.22
N GLU A 67 -10.28 -10.39 -5.32
CA GLU A 67 -11.56 -10.75 -5.91
C GLU A 67 -12.75 -10.18 -5.13
N GLU A 68 -12.78 -10.44 -3.81
CA GLU A 68 -13.88 -9.98 -2.95
C GLU A 68 -14.00 -8.45 -2.97
N LEU A 69 -12.91 -7.73 -2.75
CA LEU A 69 -12.96 -6.27 -2.68
C LEU A 69 -13.29 -5.66 -4.05
N THR A 70 -12.56 -6.04 -5.09
CA THR A 70 -12.73 -5.45 -6.43
C THR A 70 -14.12 -5.74 -6.98
N SER A 71 -14.59 -7.01 -6.91
CA SER A 71 -15.93 -7.37 -7.41
C SER A 71 -17.05 -6.71 -6.61
N GLN A 72 -16.87 -6.52 -5.29
CA GLN A 72 -17.84 -5.83 -4.47
C GLN A 72 -17.94 -4.35 -4.85
N LEU A 73 -16.80 -3.68 -5.02
CA LEU A 73 -16.76 -2.25 -5.32
C LEU A 73 -17.23 -1.97 -6.75
N SER A 74 -16.81 -2.75 -7.75
CA SER A 74 -17.19 -2.55 -9.15
C SER A 74 -18.70 -2.71 -9.39
N LYS A 75 -19.40 -3.53 -8.57
CA LYS A 75 -20.85 -3.68 -8.63
C LYS A 75 -21.61 -2.56 -7.93
N ALA A 76 -21.00 -1.95 -6.91
CA ALA A 76 -21.69 -1.00 -6.05
C ALA A 76 -21.44 0.48 -6.41
N LEU A 77 -20.29 0.78 -7.01
CA LEU A 77 -19.89 2.15 -7.33
C LEU A 77 -20.21 2.51 -8.78
N SER A 78 -20.44 3.78 -9.02
CA SER A 78 -20.56 4.38 -10.35
C SER A 78 -19.29 5.08 -10.82
N ILE A 79 -18.27 5.17 -9.95
CA ILE A 79 -16.95 5.67 -10.30
C ILE A 79 -16.00 4.51 -10.59
N PRO A 80 -14.93 4.72 -11.40
CA PRO A 80 -13.93 3.71 -11.69
C PRO A 80 -13.32 3.06 -10.45
N VAL A 81 -13.09 1.75 -10.50
CA VAL A 81 -12.41 0.98 -9.47
C VAL A 81 -11.04 0.55 -9.97
N ILE A 82 -10.00 0.94 -9.24
CA ILE A 82 -8.59 0.59 -9.50
C ILE A 82 -8.16 -0.42 -8.46
N SER A 83 -7.74 -1.63 -8.86
CA SER A 83 -7.29 -2.63 -7.90
C SER A 83 -5.84 -2.38 -7.48
N ALA A 84 -5.56 -2.38 -6.17
CA ALA A 84 -4.23 -2.17 -5.60
C ALA A 84 -3.82 -3.36 -4.72
N GLY A 85 -2.70 -4.00 -5.09
CA GLY A 85 -2.13 -5.17 -4.42
C GLY A 85 -2.19 -6.44 -5.27
N GLY A 86 -1.16 -7.27 -5.17
CA GLY A 86 -1.06 -8.57 -5.84
C GLY A 86 -0.77 -8.52 -7.33
N VAL A 87 -0.29 -7.39 -7.86
CA VAL A 87 0.05 -7.25 -9.29
C VAL A 87 1.56 -7.19 -9.47
N GLY A 88 2.12 -8.18 -10.18
CA GLY A 88 3.54 -8.27 -10.50
C GLY A 88 3.83 -8.74 -11.92
N CYS A 89 2.80 -9.21 -12.66
CA CYS A 89 2.91 -9.63 -14.05
C CYS A 89 1.61 -9.38 -14.82
N ARG A 90 1.62 -9.65 -16.14
CA ARG A 90 0.45 -9.47 -17.01
C ARG A 90 -0.76 -10.30 -16.54
N ALA A 91 -0.55 -11.55 -16.18
CA ALA A 91 -1.63 -12.40 -15.72
C ALA A 91 -2.36 -11.85 -14.48
N ASP A 92 -1.63 -11.16 -13.58
CA ASP A 92 -2.24 -10.49 -12.45
C ASP A 92 -3.10 -9.31 -12.87
N ILE A 93 -2.67 -8.55 -13.87
CA ILE A 93 -3.48 -7.45 -14.44
C ILE A 93 -4.79 -8.02 -14.99
N ASP A 94 -4.71 -9.05 -15.84
CA ASP A 94 -5.88 -9.69 -16.44
C ASP A 94 -6.81 -10.25 -15.35
N ARG A 95 -6.25 -10.82 -14.29
CA ARG A 95 -7.00 -11.28 -13.11
C ARG A 95 -7.76 -10.14 -12.43
N MET A 96 -7.14 -8.98 -12.18
CA MET A 96 -7.83 -7.83 -11.56
C MET A 96 -8.92 -7.26 -12.48
N LEU A 97 -8.66 -7.16 -13.78
CA LEU A 97 -9.66 -6.72 -14.75
C LEU A 97 -10.85 -7.68 -14.80
N SER A 98 -10.63 -9.01 -14.68
CA SER A 98 -11.72 -10.00 -14.65
C SER A 98 -12.63 -9.86 -13.42
N TYR A 99 -12.14 -9.27 -12.33
CA TYR A 99 -12.93 -8.94 -11.14
C TYR A 99 -13.71 -7.63 -11.26
N GLY A 100 -13.56 -6.93 -12.38
CA GLY A 100 -14.27 -5.68 -12.69
C GLY A 100 -13.47 -4.41 -12.36
N ALA A 101 -12.15 -4.51 -12.14
CA ALA A 101 -11.32 -3.32 -12.09
C ALA A 101 -11.20 -2.67 -13.47
N GLU A 102 -11.13 -1.35 -13.53
CA GLU A 102 -10.85 -0.58 -14.73
C GLU A 102 -9.37 -0.24 -14.89
N GLY A 103 -8.57 -0.55 -13.88
CA GLY A 103 -7.13 -0.38 -13.87
C GLY A 103 -6.49 -1.00 -12.64
N VAL A 104 -5.16 -0.92 -12.58
CA VAL A 104 -4.38 -1.44 -11.46
C VAL A 104 -3.41 -0.40 -10.92
N SER A 105 -3.17 -0.43 -9.61
CA SER A 105 -2.12 0.35 -8.94
C SER A 105 -1.01 -0.59 -8.50
N VAL A 106 0.18 -0.42 -9.07
CA VAL A 106 1.33 -1.31 -8.88
C VAL A 106 2.44 -0.56 -8.17
N GLY A 107 2.92 -1.09 -7.05
CA GLY A 107 3.97 -0.45 -6.25
C GLY A 107 5.20 -1.34 -6.07
N SER A 108 5.04 -2.53 -5.48
CA SER A 108 6.17 -3.37 -5.04
C SER A 108 7.18 -3.71 -6.13
N PRO A 109 6.83 -4.06 -7.38
CA PRO A 109 7.81 -4.30 -8.44
C PRO A 109 8.70 -3.09 -8.77
N PHE A 110 8.19 -1.87 -8.57
CA PHE A 110 8.93 -0.64 -8.85
C PHE A 110 9.92 -0.24 -7.76
N ILE A 111 9.87 -0.87 -6.58
CA ILE A 111 10.89 -0.67 -5.54
C ILE A 111 12.26 -1.11 -6.06
N ALA A 112 12.33 -2.21 -6.80
CA ALA A 112 13.54 -2.72 -7.43
C ALA A 112 13.80 -2.10 -8.81
N SER A 113 13.42 -0.83 -9.01
CA SER A 113 13.79 -0.12 -10.23
C SER A 113 15.13 0.61 -10.08
N VAL A 114 15.83 0.80 -11.20
CA VAL A 114 17.08 1.56 -11.24
C VAL A 114 16.84 2.99 -10.77
N GLU A 115 15.69 3.56 -11.15
CA GLU A 115 15.32 4.94 -10.87
C GLU A 115 14.80 5.19 -9.46
N ALA A 116 14.42 4.15 -8.70
CA ALA A 116 13.94 4.32 -7.33
C ALA A 116 15.06 4.82 -6.41
N GLU A 117 14.82 5.90 -5.69
CA GLU A 117 15.76 6.49 -4.71
C GLU A 117 15.72 5.77 -3.36
N VAL A 118 15.70 4.45 -3.36
CA VAL A 118 15.85 3.61 -2.17
C VAL A 118 17.22 2.94 -2.15
N THR A 119 17.63 2.38 -0.99
CA THR A 119 18.94 1.74 -0.89
C THR A 119 19.03 0.49 -1.77
N ASP A 120 20.24 0.16 -2.22
CA ASP A 120 20.48 -1.04 -3.03
C ASP A 120 20.11 -2.33 -2.28
N GLU A 121 20.30 -2.35 -0.95
CA GLU A 121 19.91 -3.47 -0.11
C GLU A 121 18.37 -3.68 -0.10
N TYR A 122 17.59 -2.59 -0.14
CA TYR A 122 16.14 -2.71 -0.23
C TYR A 122 15.72 -3.23 -1.61
N LYS A 123 16.32 -2.72 -2.68
CA LYS A 123 16.08 -3.23 -4.04
C LYS A 123 16.44 -4.71 -4.14
N GLN A 124 17.63 -5.07 -3.61
CA GLN A 124 18.10 -6.45 -3.62
C GLN A 124 17.19 -7.36 -2.79
N ALA A 125 16.69 -6.90 -1.65
CA ALA A 125 15.73 -7.67 -0.87
C ALA A 125 14.44 -7.96 -1.65
N CYS A 126 13.94 -7.02 -2.46
CA CYS A 126 12.79 -7.30 -3.32
C CYS A 126 13.08 -8.35 -4.41
N VAL A 127 14.36 -8.62 -4.73
CA VAL A 127 14.79 -9.66 -5.66
C VAL A 127 15.02 -11.00 -4.94
N ASP A 128 15.58 -10.96 -3.74
CA ASP A 128 16.02 -12.16 -3.00
C ASP A 128 14.89 -12.83 -2.21
N TYR A 129 13.87 -12.07 -1.79
CA TYR A 129 12.71 -12.55 -1.06
C TYR A 129 11.52 -12.75 -2.01
N GLY A 130 10.59 -13.65 -1.63
CA GLY A 130 9.39 -13.97 -2.39
C GLY A 130 8.09 -13.69 -1.63
N ALA A 131 6.97 -14.13 -2.19
CA ALA A 131 5.66 -13.96 -1.60
C ALA A 131 5.54 -14.58 -0.20
N ASP A 132 6.18 -15.73 0.02
CA ASP A 132 6.17 -16.46 1.31
C ASP A 132 6.95 -15.71 2.40
N ASP A 133 7.82 -14.80 2.02
CA ASP A 133 8.59 -13.95 2.95
C ASP A 133 7.85 -12.68 3.35
N ILE A 134 6.67 -12.43 2.82
CA ILE A 134 5.86 -11.28 3.20
C ILE A 134 5.04 -11.58 4.45
N VAL A 135 5.30 -10.84 5.50
CA VAL A 135 4.58 -10.98 6.78
C VAL A 135 3.83 -9.73 7.15
N MET A 136 2.72 -9.91 7.85
CA MET A 136 1.96 -8.79 8.41
C MET A 136 2.41 -8.48 9.82
N THR A 137 2.67 -7.22 10.11
CA THR A 137 3.02 -6.75 11.45
C THR A 137 2.20 -5.52 11.85
N GLN A 138 1.89 -5.40 13.12
CA GLN A 138 1.29 -4.19 13.71
C GLN A 138 2.29 -3.41 14.55
N ARG A 139 3.50 -3.93 14.73
CA ARG A 139 4.50 -3.35 15.64
C ARG A 139 5.11 -2.05 15.15
N ILE A 140 5.04 -1.79 13.85
CA ILE A 140 5.67 -0.62 13.21
C ILE A 140 4.80 0.63 13.38
N SER A 141 3.54 0.55 12.95
CA SER A 141 2.63 1.70 12.92
C SER A 141 1.39 1.54 13.81
N GLY A 142 1.24 0.39 14.47
CA GLY A 142 0.03 0.04 15.23
C GLY A 142 -1.20 -0.27 14.34
N THR A 143 -1.01 -0.27 13.02
CA THR A 143 -1.97 -0.74 12.00
C THR A 143 -1.36 -1.89 11.21
N PRO A 144 -2.15 -2.85 10.72
CA PRO A 144 -1.64 -3.92 9.89
C PRO A 144 -0.85 -3.38 8.70
N CYS A 145 0.38 -3.85 8.54
CA CYS A 145 1.30 -3.43 7.49
C CYS A 145 2.09 -4.65 7.01
N THR A 146 2.19 -4.87 5.70
CA THR A 146 2.97 -5.95 5.12
C THR A 146 4.41 -5.51 4.87
N VAL A 147 5.34 -6.35 5.27
CA VAL A 147 6.78 -6.11 5.19
C VAL A 147 7.51 -7.38 4.82
N ILE A 148 8.72 -7.25 4.28
CA ILE A 148 9.62 -8.38 4.08
C ILE A 148 10.09 -8.90 5.44
N ASN A 149 10.04 -10.22 5.64
CA ASN A 149 10.42 -10.91 6.88
C ASN A 149 11.94 -10.98 7.06
N THR A 150 12.58 -9.83 7.13
CA THR A 150 14.02 -9.69 7.35
C THR A 150 14.44 -10.24 8.71
N PRO A 151 15.73 -10.52 8.94
CA PRO A 151 16.25 -10.90 10.26
C PRO A 151 15.87 -9.91 11.36
N TYR A 152 15.74 -8.62 11.04
CA TYR A 152 15.26 -7.63 11.99
C TYR A 152 13.79 -7.84 12.36
N ILE A 153 12.91 -8.06 11.38
CA ILE A 153 11.49 -8.35 11.63
C ILE A 153 11.31 -9.63 12.42
N GLN A 154 12.08 -10.68 12.10
CA GLN A 154 12.09 -11.94 12.86
C GLN A 154 12.49 -11.70 14.33
N LYS A 155 13.51 -10.87 14.58
CA LYS A 155 13.99 -10.53 15.92
C LYS A 155 12.96 -9.75 16.74
N ILE A 156 12.30 -8.74 16.16
CA ILE A 156 11.31 -7.94 16.88
C ILE A 156 9.96 -8.63 16.99
N GLY A 157 9.70 -9.63 16.12
CA GLY A 157 8.44 -10.35 16.00
C GLY A 157 7.33 -9.52 15.34
N THR A 158 6.28 -10.19 14.89
CA THR A 158 5.15 -9.60 14.17
C THR A 158 3.97 -9.24 15.08
N LYS A 159 3.87 -9.85 16.26
CA LYS A 159 2.76 -9.69 17.20
C LYS A 159 3.08 -8.64 18.27
N GLU A 160 2.06 -7.95 18.74
CA GLU A 160 2.18 -7.04 19.90
C GLU A 160 2.65 -7.81 21.14
N SER A 161 3.55 -7.19 21.93
CA SER A 161 3.93 -7.69 23.25
C SER A 161 2.72 -7.62 24.20
N TRP A 162 2.67 -8.49 25.23
CA TRP A 162 1.62 -8.45 26.26
C TRP A 162 1.51 -7.09 26.97
N ILE A 163 2.64 -6.40 27.18
CA ILE A 163 2.67 -5.04 27.76
C ILE A 163 1.96 -4.06 26.81
N GLU A 164 2.19 -4.17 25.52
CA GLU A 164 1.55 -3.38 24.50
C GLU A 164 0.04 -3.66 24.42
N SER A 165 -0.36 -4.92 24.57
CA SER A 165 -1.76 -5.33 24.66
C SER A 165 -2.47 -4.73 25.88
N VAL A 166 -1.81 -4.67 27.04
CA VAL A 166 -2.36 -4.05 28.26
C VAL A 166 -2.51 -2.54 28.10
N LEU A 167 -1.51 -1.85 27.54
CA LEU A 167 -1.59 -0.42 27.23
C LEU A 167 -2.70 -0.08 26.22
N ASN A 168 -2.97 -0.99 25.27
CA ASN A 168 -4.01 -0.84 24.27
C ASN A 168 -5.44 -1.05 24.81
N LYS A 169 -5.61 -1.64 26.01
CA LYS A 169 -6.93 -1.80 26.66
C LYS A 169 -7.52 -0.48 27.16
N ASN A 170 -6.70 0.53 27.43
CA ASN A 170 -7.20 1.83 27.87
C ASN A 170 -7.50 2.73 26.66
N ARG A 171 -8.80 3.03 26.43
CA ARG A 171 -9.30 3.72 25.23
C ARG A 171 -8.69 5.11 24.98
N LYS A 172 -8.30 5.84 26.02
CA LYS A 172 -7.65 7.17 25.90
C LYS A 172 -6.15 7.02 25.59
N LEU A 173 -5.45 6.12 26.28
CA LEU A 173 -4.06 5.81 26.05
C LEU A 173 -3.81 5.17 24.69
N LYS A 174 -4.71 4.31 24.23
CA LYS A 174 -4.64 3.63 22.91
C LYS A 174 -4.48 4.61 21.76
N LYS A 175 -5.22 5.73 21.75
CA LYS A 175 -5.14 6.75 20.70
C LYS A 175 -3.77 7.42 20.66
N TRP A 176 -3.22 7.78 21.83
CA TRP A 176 -1.89 8.41 21.96
C TRP A 176 -0.75 7.44 21.61
N VAL A 177 -0.81 6.22 22.13
CA VAL A 177 0.18 5.17 21.82
C VAL A 177 0.19 4.85 20.32
N LYS A 178 -1.00 4.75 19.69
CA LYS A 178 -1.12 4.50 18.25
C LYS A 178 -0.53 5.66 17.42
N MET A 179 -0.77 6.90 17.83
CA MET A 179 -0.27 8.09 17.13
C MET A 179 1.26 8.21 17.25
N ILE A 180 1.83 7.95 18.44
CA ILE A 180 3.29 7.94 18.67
C ILE A 180 3.94 6.81 17.84
N ARG A 181 3.37 5.59 17.84
CA ARG A 181 3.89 4.46 17.05
C ARG A 181 3.83 4.74 15.56
N PHE A 182 2.74 5.31 15.08
CA PHE A 182 2.60 5.69 13.68
C PHE A 182 3.70 6.67 13.26
N SER A 183 3.95 7.71 14.06
CA SER A 183 5.02 8.69 13.79
C SER A 183 6.42 8.07 13.83
N ILE A 184 6.69 7.16 14.76
CA ILE A 184 7.98 6.45 14.86
C ILE A 184 8.12 5.47 13.69
N GLY A 185 7.09 4.67 13.40
CA GLY A 185 7.09 3.70 12.32
C GLY A 185 7.25 4.33 10.94
N MET A 186 6.65 5.48 10.69
CA MET A 186 6.88 6.25 9.46
C MET A 186 8.32 6.72 9.32
N LYS A 187 8.93 7.24 10.42
CA LYS A 187 10.35 7.61 10.44
C LYS A 187 11.27 6.42 10.22
N ASP A 188 10.96 5.28 10.83
CA ASP A 188 11.77 4.07 10.68
C ASP A 188 11.70 3.53 9.25
N THR A 189 10.52 3.57 8.61
CA THR A 189 10.33 3.17 7.21
C THR A 189 11.07 4.12 6.26
N GLU A 190 11.00 5.43 6.48
CA GLU A 190 11.73 6.41 5.69
C GLU A 190 13.25 6.26 5.85
N ASN A 191 13.73 6.07 7.09
CA ASN A 191 15.14 5.84 7.37
C ASN A 191 15.64 4.53 6.76
N ALA A 192 14.81 3.47 6.76
CA ALA A 192 15.12 2.20 6.13
C ALA A 192 15.26 2.31 4.61
N ALA A 193 14.41 3.11 3.98
CA ALA A 193 14.49 3.35 2.53
C ALA A 193 15.73 4.14 2.10
N LYS A 194 16.25 5.03 2.98
CA LYS A 194 17.36 5.93 2.68
C LYS A 194 18.70 5.52 3.29
N LYS A 195 18.71 4.61 4.26
CA LYS A 195 19.93 4.20 4.99
C LYS A 195 19.94 2.69 5.17
N ALA A 196 20.95 2.04 4.61
CA ALA A 196 21.23 0.63 4.88
C ALA A 196 21.54 0.45 6.39
N THR A 197 20.63 -0.19 7.12
CA THR A 197 20.88 -0.63 8.49
C THR A 197 20.28 -2.01 8.68
N TYR A 198 20.87 -2.83 9.56
CA TYR A 198 20.28 -4.12 9.97
C TYR A 198 18.93 -3.97 10.69
N LYS A 199 18.51 -2.75 10.96
CA LYS A 199 17.20 -2.37 11.56
C LYS A 199 16.18 -1.96 10.47
N THR A 200 16.28 -2.49 9.27
CA THR A 200 15.47 -2.06 8.16
C THR A 200 14.10 -2.73 8.15
N VAL A 201 13.09 -1.90 8.05
CA VAL A 201 11.70 -2.31 7.80
C VAL A 201 11.41 -2.04 6.33
N TRP A 202 11.41 -3.08 5.53
CA TRP A 202 11.18 -2.98 4.09
C TRP A 202 9.73 -3.37 3.76
N VAL A 203 8.98 -2.37 3.33
CA VAL A 203 7.56 -2.51 3.01
C VAL A 203 7.40 -3.07 1.61
N ALA A 204 6.77 -4.22 1.47
CA ALA A 204 6.46 -4.80 0.17
C ALA A 204 5.22 -5.69 0.25
N GLY A 205 4.59 -5.94 -0.90
CA GLY A 205 3.52 -6.92 -1.06
C GLY A 205 4.02 -8.21 -1.73
N PRO A 206 3.17 -9.26 -1.78
CA PRO A 206 3.52 -10.56 -2.37
C PRO A 206 3.96 -10.50 -3.83
N SER A 207 3.58 -9.45 -4.55
CA SER A 207 3.95 -9.27 -5.97
C SER A 207 5.46 -9.11 -6.22
N ILE A 208 6.31 -8.96 -5.17
CA ILE A 208 7.77 -9.07 -5.31
C ILE A 208 8.20 -10.44 -5.83
N GLU A 209 7.37 -11.46 -5.72
CA GLU A 209 7.61 -12.80 -6.30
C GLU A 209 8.01 -12.73 -7.79
N HIS A 210 7.51 -11.74 -8.51
CA HIS A 210 7.79 -11.52 -9.93
C HIS A 210 9.04 -10.66 -10.16
N THR A 211 9.68 -10.13 -9.10
CA THR A 211 10.86 -9.28 -9.18
C THR A 211 12.12 -10.14 -9.18
N LYS A 212 12.71 -10.38 -10.34
CA LYS A 212 13.87 -11.27 -10.49
C LYS A 212 15.19 -10.53 -10.71
N ALA A 213 15.15 -9.23 -10.92
CA ALA A 213 16.31 -8.35 -11.09
C ALA A 213 15.94 -6.89 -10.86
N ILE A 214 16.93 -6.08 -10.55
CA ILE A 214 16.78 -4.61 -10.56
C ILE A 214 16.81 -4.15 -12.02
N LEU A 215 15.71 -3.54 -12.48
CA LEU A 215 15.50 -3.19 -13.89
C LEU A 215 15.11 -1.70 -14.02
N PRO A 216 15.36 -1.08 -15.18
CA PRO A 216 14.78 0.21 -15.50
C PRO A 216 13.23 0.15 -15.47
N VAL A 217 12.59 1.23 -15.05
CA VAL A 217 11.12 1.35 -15.00
C VAL A 217 10.45 0.95 -16.31
N LYS A 218 11.03 1.37 -17.45
CA LYS A 218 10.53 1.01 -18.79
C LYS A 218 10.44 -0.51 -19.03
N ASP A 219 11.43 -1.26 -18.51
CA ASP A 219 11.50 -2.71 -18.69
C ASP A 219 10.53 -3.43 -17.74
N ILE A 220 10.32 -2.87 -16.54
CA ILE A 220 9.29 -3.34 -15.60
C ILE A 220 7.89 -3.16 -16.24
N ILE A 221 7.62 -1.97 -16.80
CA ILE A 221 6.35 -1.70 -17.49
C ILE A 221 6.17 -2.67 -18.67
N ALA A 222 7.20 -2.85 -19.51
CA ALA A 222 7.14 -3.76 -20.64
C ALA A 222 6.77 -5.19 -20.22
N LYS A 223 7.32 -5.69 -19.10
CA LYS A 223 6.98 -7.01 -18.55
C LYS A 223 5.57 -7.09 -17.97
N LEU A 224 5.06 -5.98 -17.43
CA LEU A 224 3.68 -5.95 -16.88
C LEU A 224 2.63 -5.94 -17.97
N VAL A 225 2.93 -5.44 -19.19
CA VAL A 225 1.96 -5.31 -20.28
C VAL A 225 2.14 -6.33 -21.41
N SER A 226 3.24 -7.12 -21.36
CA SER A 226 3.49 -8.21 -22.34
C SER A 226 2.81 -9.57 -21.90
#